data_c9b99a744b4b93670946d4f1a0894481
#
_entry.id   c9b99a744b4b93670946d4f1a0894481
#
_cell.length_a   1.000
_cell.length_b   1.000
_cell.length_c   1.000
_cell.angle_alpha   90.00
_cell.angle_beta   90.00
_cell.angle_gamma   90.00
#
_symmetry.space_group_name_H-M   'P 1'
#
loop_
_entity.id
_entity.type
_entity.pdbx_description
1 polymer ?
#
loop_
_entity_poly.entity_id
_entity_poly.type
_entity_poly.pdbx_seq_one_letter_code
_entity_poly.pdbx_strand_id
1 'polypeptide(L)'
;MFGKTRLIRQLLEPAAYPHEVGRIQLIETHISWVLLTGDFAYKIKKPVNLGFLDFSTLELRRHFCEEELRVNRRTAAELYLDVVPIGEGPGGLRVGLAPAVEYAVRMRQFPHEAR
;
A
#
# COMPACT_ATOMS: atom_id res chain seq x y z
N MET A 1 -9.47 18.53 2.41
CA MET A 1 -9.57 17.47 3.41
C MET A 1 -9.38 16.13 2.76
N PHE A 2 -8.76 15.27 3.45
CA PHE A 2 -8.33 14.06 2.82
C PHE A 2 -9.11 12.85 3.18
N GLY A 3 -9.65 12.77 4.30
CA GLY A 3 -10.47 11.67 4.65
C GLY A 3 -10.16 10.40 3.88
N LYS A 4 -11.17 9.59 3.71
CA LYS A 4 -11.04 8.40 2.90
C LYS A 4 -11.34 8.76 1.46
N THR A 5 -10.30 8.80 0.66
CA THR A 5 -10.45 9.05 -0.76
C THR A 5 -11.12 7.85 -1.43
N ARG A 6 -11.47 8.02 -2.72
CA ARG A 6 -11.99 6.90 -3.50
C ARG A 6 -11.04 5.71 -3.45
N LEU A 7 -9.74 5.98 -3.54
CA LEU A 7 -8.73 4.93 -3.47
C LEU A 7 -8.92 4.07 -2.21
N ILE A 8 -8.97 4.71 -1.05
CA ILE A 8 -9.03 3.97 0.20
C ILE A 8 -10.38 3.28 0.36
N ARG A 9 -11.47 3.94 -0.03
CA ARG A 9 -12.78 3.31 0.04
C ARG A 9 -12.81 2.01 -0.77
N GLN A 10 -12.22 2.02 -1.97
CA GLN A 10 -12.19 0.82 -2.80
C GLN A 10 -11.24 -0.24 -2.26
N LEU A 11 -10.13 0.16 -1.66
CA LEU A 11 -9.19 -0.80 -1.10
C LEU A 11 -9.66 -1.39 0.23
N LEU A 12 -10.77 -0.92 0.76
CA LEU A 12 -11.42 -1.57 1.90
C LEU A 12 -12.35 -2.69 1.46
N GLU A 13 -12.51 -2.89 0.15
CA GLU A 13 -13.33 -3.96 -0.40
C GLU A 13 -12.47 -5.17 -0.71
N PRO A 14 -12.88 -6.36 -0.29
CA PRO A 14 -12.11 -7.58 -0.57
C PRO A 14 -11.84 -7.80 -2.05
N ALA A 15 -12.76 -7.36 -2.91
CA ALA A 15 -12.62 -7.58 -4.36
C ALA A 15 -11.43 -6.82 -4.96
N ALA A 16 -10.84 -5.87 -4.25
CA ALA A 16 -9.70 -5.12 -4.76
C ALA A 16 -8.41 -5.94 -4.76
N TYR A 17 -8.39 -7.09 -4.10
CA TYR A 17 -7.17 -7.85 -3.89
C TYR A 17 -7.13 -9.12 -4.70
N PRO A 18 -5.94 -9.54 -5.17
CA PRO A 18 -5.80 -10.75 -5.99
C PRO A 18 -5.72 -12.03 -5.15
N HIS A 19 -5.93 -11.92 -3.86
CA HIS A 19 -5.88 -13.05 -2.95
C HIS A 19 -7.05 -12.98 -2.00
N GLU A 20 -7.24 -14.04 -1.26
CA GLU A 20 -8.25 -14.07 -0.23
C GLU A 20 -7.88 -13.08 0.87
N VAL A 21 -8.87 -12.34 1.36
CA VAL A 21 -8.66 -11.40 2.45
C VAL A 21 -9.68 -11.66 3.54
N GLY A 22 -9.23 -11.43 4.77
CA GLY A 22 -10.14 -11.47 5.89
C GLY A 22 -10.71 -10.09 6.14
N ARG A 23 -10.72 -9.70 7.40
CA ARG A 23 -11.14 -8.36 7.77
C ARG A 23 -10.06 -7.37 7.39
N ILE A 24 -10.42 -6.33 6.67
CA ILE A 24 -9.47 -5.31 6.25
C ILE A 24 -9.47 -4.19 7.27
N GLN A 25 -8.29 -3.86 7.78
CA GLN A 25 -8.12 -2.77 8.74
C GLN A 25 -7.24 -1.69 8.12
N LEU A 26 -7.59 -0.45 8.40
CA LEU A 26 -6.83 0.69 7.90
C LEU A 26 -6.08 1.35 9.05
N ILE A 27 -4.79 1.56 8.85
CA ILE A 27 -3.98 2.37 9.76
C ILE A 27 -3.54 3.59 8.96
N GLU A 28 -3.81 4.76 9.49
CA GLU A 28 -3.49 6.00 8.79
C GLU A 28 -2.49 6.79 9.58
N THR A 29 -1.46 7.28 8.91
CA THR A 29 -0.48 8.20 9.49
C THR A 29 -0.51 9.50 8.69
N HIS A 30 0.35 10.45 9.05
CA HIS A 30 0.44 11.72 8.31
C HIS A 30 0.89 11.52 6.88
N ILE A 31 1.64 10.47 6.59
CA ILE A 31 2.29 10.29 5.30
C ILE A 31 1.90 9.01 4.59
N SER A 32 1.11 8.15 5.21
CA SER A 32 0.77 6.88 4.57
C SER A 32 -0.55 6.32 5.05
N TRP A 33 -1.07 5.38 4.26
CA TRP A 33 -2.15 4.50 4.64
C TRP A 33 -1.60 3.08 4.63
N VAL A 34 -1.93 2.29 5.64
CA VAL A 34 -1.55 0.88 5.68
C VAL A 34 -2.81 0.04 5.77
N LEU A 35 -2.97 -0.89 4.83
CA LEU A 35 -4.13 -1.76 4.78
C LEU A 35 -3.69 -3.16 5.20
N LEU A 36 -4.27 -3.63 6.28
CA LEU A 36 -3.99 -4.95 6.82
C LEU A 36 -5.07 -5.90 6.33
N THR A 37 -4.68 -6.90 5.53
CA THR A 37 -5.65 -7.76 4.85
C THR A 37 -5.68 -9.19 5.37
N GLY A 38 -4.87 -9.50 6.36
CA GLY A 38 -4.77 -10.83 6.92
C GLY A 38 -3.37 -11.39 6.74
N ASP A 39 -3.05 -11.82 5.54
CA ASP A 39 -1.72 -12.37 5.25
C ASP A 39 -0.74 -11.31 4.77
N PHE A 40 -1.26 -10.21 4.22
CA PHE A 40 -0.43 -9.16 3.64
C PHE A 40 -0.85 -7.79 4.15
N ALA A 41 0.13 -6.90 4.24
CA ALA A 41 -0.09 -5.50 4.53
C ALA A 41 0.37 -4.68 3.32
N TYR A 42 -0.38 -3.64 3.01
CA TYR A 42 -0.09 -2.77 1.87
C TYR A 42 0.07 -1.35 2.36
N LYS A 43 1.26 -0.80 2.18
CA LYS A 43 1.55 0.55 2.62
C LYS A 43 1.58 1.48 1.42
N ILE A 44 0.72 2.49 1.43
CA ILE A 44 0.56 3.44 0.35
C ILE A 44 0.95 4.81 0.88
N LYS A 45 1.82 5.51 0.16
CA LYS A 45 2.27 6.83 0.57
C LYS A 45 1.24 7.86 0.16
N LYS A 46 0.92 8.78 1.06
CA LYS A 46 0.00 9.86 0.76
C LYS A 46 0.67 10.87 -0.18
N PRO A 47 -0.10 11.55 -1.04
CA PRO A 47 0.45 12.54 -1.97
C PRO A 47 0.71 13.87 -1.27
N VAL A 48 1.66 13.87 -0.36
CA VAL A 48 1.98 15.06 0.44
C VAL A 48 3.40 15.51 0.17
N ASN A 49 3.64 16.80 0.36
CA ASN A 49 4.96 17.37 0.25
C ASN A 49 5.25 18.12 1.55
N LEU A 50 6.21 17.61 2.30
CA LEU A 50 6.59 18.17 3.58
C LEU A 50 7.92 18.94 3.50
N GLY A 51 8.37 19.24 2.28
CA GLY A 51 9.65 19.91 2.07
C GLY A 51 10.79 18.91 2.03
N PHE A 52 11.11 18.34 3.19
CA PHE A 52 12.17 17.32 3.26
C PHE A 52 11.71 15.96 2.77
N LEU A 53 10.44 15.77 2.55
CA LEU A 53 9.88 14.51 2.10
C LEU A 53 8.76 14.82 1.12
N ASP A 54 8.95 14.47 -0.14
CA ASP A 54 8.03 14.84 -1.21
C ASP A 54 7.45 13.61 -1.87
N PHE A 55 6.16 13.35 -1.63
CA PHE A 55 5.40 12.27 -2.25
C PHE A 55 4.33 12.83 -3.18
N SER A 56 4.52 14.04 -3.71
CA SER A 56 3.45 14.74 -4.41
C SER A 56 3.12 14.15 -5.78
N THR A 57 4.03 13.43 -6.41
CA THR A 57 3.75 12.83 -7.71
C THR A 57 3.77 11.31 -7.60
N LEU A 58 3.10 10.66 -8.55
CA LEU A 58 3.08 9.21 -8.60
C LEU A 58 4.50 8.65 -8.77
N GLU A 59 5.31 9.29 -9.59
CA GLU A 59 6.68 8.85 -9.80
C GLU A 59 7.50 8.90 -8.53
N LEU A 60 7.34 9.97 -7.75
CA LEU A 60 8.03 10.08 -6.47
C LEU A 60 7.55 9.02 -5.49
N ARG A 61 6.25 8.77 -5.47
CA ARG A 61 5.71 7.74 -4.58
C ARG A 61 6.25 6.36 -4.95
N ARG A 62 6.33 6.07 -6.25
CA ARG A 62 6.92 4.81 -6.70
C ARG A 62 8.38 4.72 -6.28
N HIS A 63 9.13 5.79 -6.51
CA HIS A 63 10.55 5.82 -6.16
C HIS A 63 10.75 5.52 -4.67
N PHE A 64 9.98 6.18 -3.81
CA PHE A 64 10.15 6.00 -2.37
C PHE A 64 9.63 4.66 -1.89
N CYS A 65 8.64 4.07 -2.56
CA CYS A 65 8.24 2.69 -2.27
C CYS A 65 9.39 1.74 -2.57
N GLU A 66 10.05 1.92 -3.71
CA GLU A 66 11.17 1.07 -4.09
C GLU A 66 12.35 1.25 -3.16
N GLU A 67 12.60 2.49 -2.72
CA GLU A 67 13.66 2.75 -1.76
C GLU A 67 13.37 2.13 -0.40
N GLU A 68 12.13 2.22 0.04
CA GLU A 68 11.74 1.60 1.31
C GLU A 68 11.95 0.09 1.23
N LEU A 69 11.54 -0.51 0.13
CA LEU A 69 11.73 -1.95 -0.07
C LEU A 69 13.22 -2.30 -0.06
N ARG A 70 14.02 -1.56 -0.80
CA ARG A 70 15.45 -1.83 -0.91
C ARG A 70 16.15 -1.76 0.44
N VAL A 71 15.87 -0.69 1.18
CA VAL A 71 16.52 -0.47 2.46
C VAL A 71 16.11 -1.52 3.48
N ASN A 72 14.81 -1.80 3.55
CA ASN A 72 14.30 -2.68 4.60
C ASN A 72 14.56 -4.15 4.30
N ARG A 73 14.77 -4.52 3.05
CA ARG A 73 15.10 -5.90 2.74
C ARG A 73 16.48 -6.31 3.22
N ARG A 74 17.31 -5.37 3.57
CA ARG A 74 18.63 -5.69 4.14
C ARG A 74 18.51 -6.38 5.48
N THR A 75 17.52 -6.00 6.27
CA THR A 75 17.38 -6.51 7.64
C THR A 75 16.08 -7.27 7.85
N ALA A 76 15.10 -7.11 6.97
CA ALA A 76 13.77 -7.69 7.14
C ALA A 76 13.26 -8.25 5.82
N ALA A 77 14.10 -9.02 5.13
CA ALA A 77 13.75 -9.55 3.81
C ALA A 77 12.50 -10.43 3.85
N GLU A 78 12.23 -11.07 4.98
CA GLU A 78 11.06 -11.91 5.09
C GLU A 78 9.77 -11.12 5.18
N LEU A 79 9.86 -9.85 5.60
CA LEU A 79 8.68 -9.01 5.77
C LEU A 79 8.37 -8.17 4.55
N TYR A 80 9.38 -7.70 3.85
CA TYR A 80 9.22 -6.77 2.73
C TYR A 80 9.28 -7.53 1.43
N LEU A 81 8.13 -7.70 0.76
CA LEU A 81 8.03 -8.58 -0.38
C LEU A 81 8.30 -7.90 -1.70
N ASP A 82 7.56 -6.86 -2.01
CA ASP A 82 7.69 -6.18 -3.30
C ASP A 82 6.95 -4.84 -3.28
N VAL A 83 7.07 -4.12 -4.40
CA VAL A 83 6.24 -2.94 -4.68
C VAL A 83 5.26 -3.38 -5.75
N VAL A 84 3.97 -3.13 -5.52
CA VAL A 84 2.92 -3.54 -6.44
C VAL A 84 2.16 -2.33 -6.96
N PRO A 85 1.70 -2.40 -8.21
CA PRO A 85 0.84 -1.34 -8.76
C PRO A 85 -0.58 -1.54 -8.27
N ILE A 86 -1.33 -0.44 -8.27
CA ILE A 86 -2.78 -0.46 -8.06
C ILE A 86 -3.35 0.24 -9.27
N GLY A 87 -4.19 -0.43 -10.02
CA GLY A 87 -4.71 0.10 -11.28
C GLY A 87 -6.22 -0.02 -11.36
N GLU A 88 -6.76 0.64 -12.38
CA GLU A 88 -8.19 0.71 -12.60
C GLU A 88 -8.64 -0.49 -13.43
N GLY A 89 -9.52 -1.30 -12.88
CA GLY A 89 -10.13 -2.41 -13.59
C GLY A 89 -11.59 -2.15 -13.87
N PRO A 90 -12.28 -3.08 -14.54
CA PRO A 90 -13.68 -2.89 -14.90
C PRO A 90 -14.60 -2.73 -13.67
N GLY A 91 -14.26 -3.36 -12.57
CA GLY A 91 -15.08 -3.28 -11.37
C GLY A 91 -14.55 -2.31 -10.33
N GLY A 92 -13.50 -1.53 -10.64
CA GLY A 92 -12.89 -0.61 -9.71
C GLY A 92 -11.41 -0.85 -9.57
N LEU A 93 -10.80 -0.27 -8.55
CA LEU A 93 -9.37 -0.39 -8.35
C LEU A 93 -9.00 -1.80 -7.94
N ARG A 94 -7.85 -2.25 -8.44
CA ARG A 94 -7.34 -3.60 -8.18
C ARG A 94 -5.86 -3.53 -7.83
N VAL A 95 -5.48 -4.18 -6.75
CA VAL A 95 -4.08 -4.35 -6.39
C VAL A 95 -3.45 -5.36 -7.36
N GLY A 96 -2.31 -4.99 -7.91
CA GLY A 96 -1.60 -5.85 -8.85
C GLY A 96 -1.91 -5.56 -10.30
N LEU A 97 -2.75 -4.58 -10.60
CA LEU A 97 -3.16 -4.27 -11.96
C LEU A 97 -2.41 -3.04 -12.47
N ALA A 98 -1.88 -3.17 -13.69
CA ALA A 98 -1.23 -2.04 -14.38
C ALA A 98 -2.15 -1.55 -15.50
N PRO A 99 -2.04 -0.31 -15.94
CA PRO A 99 -1.09 0.71 -15.47
C PRO A 99 -1.49 1.25 -14.11
N ALA A 100 -0.46 1.64 -13.35
CA ALA A 100 -0.68 2.05 -11.98
C ALA A 100 -1.27 3.45 -11.89
N VAL A 101 -2.24 3.61 -11.01
CA VAL A 101 -2.67 4.94 -10.54
C VAL A 101 -2.10 5.18 -9.16
N GLU A 102 -1.59 4.13 -8.51
CA GLU A 102 -0.93 4.23 -7.22
C GLU A 102 0.00 3.03 -7.03
N TYR A 103 0.90 3.11 -6.04
CA TYR A 103 1.82 2.04 -5.71
C TYR A 103 1.76 1.75 -4.22
N ALA A 104 2.00 0.49 -3.88
CA ALA A 104 2.05 0.07 -2.48
C ALA A 104 3.28 -0.78 -2.25
N VAL A 105 3.86 -0.65 -1.06
CA VAL A 105 4.84 -1.62 -0.58
C VAL A 105 4.04 -2.77 0.03
N ARG A 106 4.22 -3.96 -0.51
CA ARG A 106 3.54 -5.15 0.01
C ARG A 106 4.45 -5.84 1.01
N MET A 107 3.89 -6.08 2.18
CA MET A 107 4.61 -6.69 3.28
C MET A 107 3.83 -7.90 3.77
N ARG A 108 4.55 -8.82 4.39
CA ARG A 108 3.89 -9.94 5.05
C ARG A 108 3.30 -9.44 6.36
N GLN A 109 2.07 -9.83 6.63
CA GLN A 109 1.41 -9.50 7.87
C GLN A 109 1.37 -10.74 8.73
N PHE A 110 1.90 -10.63 9.95
CA PHE A 110 1.86 -11.75 10.88
C PHE A 110 0.56 -11.72 11.66
N PRO A 111 0.02 -12.89 12.00
CA PRO A 111 -1.17 -12.94 12.85
C PRO A 111 -0.92 -12.25 14.17
N HIS A 112 -1.96 -11.63 14.70
CA HIS A 112 -1.85 -10.93 15.98
C HIS A 112 -1.36 -11.83 17.08
N GLU A 113 -1.79 -13.07 17.08
CA GLU A 113 -1.41 -14.05 18.09
C GLU A 113 0.07 -14.40 18.06
N ALA A 114 0.75 -14.10 16.99
CA ALA A 114 2.17 -14.43 16.87
C ALA A 114 3.08 -13.46 17.60
N ARG A 115 2.52 -12.41 18.16
CA ARG A 115 3.32 -11.40 18.86
C ARG A 115 3.44 -11.68 20.32
#